data_082221fc64b5db4284b6d47af4bf93d3
#
_entry.id   082221fc64b5db4284b6d47af4bf93d3
#
_cell.length_a   1.000
_cell.length_b   1.000
_cell.length_c   1.000
_cell.angle_alpha   90.00
_cell.angle_beta   90.00
_cell.angle_gamma   90.00
#
_symmetry.space_group_name_H-M   'P 1'
#
loop_
_entity.id
_entity.type
_entity.pdbx_description
1 polymer ?
#
loop_
_entity_poly.entity_id
_entity_poly.type
_entity_poly.pdbx_seq_one_letter_code
_entity_poly.pdbx_strand_id
1 'polypeptide(L)'
;MLLTLQKFCGLLTLLLTVLYLYQVFYVAASLVLRRRHAYGPAKRQHRFAAVVCARNEQAVIAEVIDCLKRQDYPAHLLDVYVVADNCTDETAAVARRHGALVYERFDAEKVGKGYAMDWLFSRLKAEGMAQQYEGYLIFDADNLVDPGFVREMNAVFDTGKYDAITCYRNTKNYDSNWISAGYSLWFLREARFLNFPRMLLGTGCAVSGTGYLISSRVIREEGGWPFHLLTEDIEFSVDCAVKGRKIGYCDKAIVYDEQPTRFGQSWRQRLRWSKGFYQVGARYWWALLKGCVTCKGGRFACFDMLMTVAPGMLLSLAIFGFQILLILSGLTQPLAVAAKVLSKSVQFLCQSGIGFYIGLMLYGGLTLVSEWRQIAAPAAHKLTLLFLFPLFMFTYIPISLVALFRRVEWKPIRHHSAAAFRGRGAAYPSPQPVAERAEGSLLGEGQGKG
;
A
#
# COMPACT_ATOMS: atom_id res chain seq x y z
N MET A 1 -29.63 24.42 22.43
CA MET A 1 -28.89 24.17 21.14
C MET A 1 -27.39 24.05 21.34
N LEU A 2 -26.67 25.08 21.84
CA LEU A 2 -25.19 25.07 21.95
C LEU A 2 -24.69 23.93 22.86
N LEU A 3 -25.26 23.70 24.01
CA LEU A 3 -24.92 22.62 24.93
C LEU A 3 -25.16 21.23 24.28
N THR A 4 -26.23 21.10 23.50
CA THR A 4 -26.57 19.86 22.80
C THR A 4 -25.54 19.55 21.71
N LEU A 5 -25.11 20.53 20.93
CA LEU A 5 -24.06 20.38 19.91
C LEU A 5 -22.73 20.03 20.56
N GLN A 6 -22.35 20.64 21.68
CA GLN A 6 -21.12 20.32 22.40
C GLN A 6 -21.12 18.87 22.94
N LYS A 7 -22.24 18.42 23.54
CA LYS A 7 -22.40 17.03 23.97
C LYS A 7 -22.33 16.07 22.81
N PHE A 8 -22.89 16.42 21.63
CA PHE A 8 -22.84 15.61 20.42
C PHE A 8 -21.42 15.45 19.90
N CYS A 9 -20.62 16.53 19.85
CA CYS A 9 -19.20 16.43 19.52
C CYS A 9 -18.42 15.51 20.47
N GLY A 10 -18.69 15.61 21.77
CA GLY A 10 -18.10 14.70 22.76
C GLY A 10 -18.47 13.25 22.52
N LEU A 11 -19.74 12.97 22.18
CA LEU A 11 -20.22 11.63 21.85
C LEU A 11 -19.55 11.09 20.58
N LEU A 12 -19.41 11.90 19.51
CA LEU A 12 -18.71 11.49 18.30
C LEU A 12 -17.24 11.18 18.57
N THR A 13 -16.57 11.98 19.39
CA THR A 13 -15.17 11.73 19.77
C THR A 13 -15.04 10.44 20.58
N LEU A 14 -15.93 10.20 21.52
CA LEU A 14 -15.98 8.94 22.30
C LEU A 14 -16.23 7.75 21.37
N LEU A 15 -17.19 7.85 20.46
CA LEU A 15 -17.51 6.81 19.48
C LEU A 15 -16.27 6.49 18.61
N LEU A 16 -15.60 7.51 18.08
CA LEU A 16 -14.37 7.34 17.30
C LEU A 16 -13.30 6.60 18.12
N THR A 17 -13.09 7.01 19.37
CA THR A 17 -12.12 6.38 20.27
C THR A 17 -12.45 4.91 20.50
N VAL A 18 -13.70 4.59 20.84
CA VAL A 18 -14.14 3.21 21.10
C VAL A 18 -14.01 2.33 19.86
N LEU A 19 -14.42 2.84 18.69
CA LEU A 19 -14.33 2.11 17.42
C LEU A 19 -12.90 1.74 17.03
N TYR A 20 -11.90 2.55 17.40
CA TYR A 20 -10.49 2.30 17.09
C TYR A 20 -9.68 1.70 18.24
N LEU A 21 -10.28 1.48 19.41
CA LEU A 21 -9.60 0.91 20.60
C LEU A 21 -8.99 -0.48 20.30
N TYR A 22 -9.61 -1.27 19.41
CA TYR A 22 -9.10 -2.59 19.02
C TYR A 22 -7.67 -2.55 18.44
N GLN A 23 -7.24 -1.41 17.86
CA GLN A 23 -5.87 -1.27 17.36
C GLN A 23 -4.83 -1.31 18.48
N VAL A 24 -5.19 -0.96 19.70
CA VAL A 24 -4.32 -1.13 20.90
C VAL A 24 -4.02 -2.62 21.11
N PHE A 25 -5.04 -3.49 20.93
CA PHE A 25 -4.82 -4.94 20.99
C PHE A 25 -3.92 -5.44 19.85
N TYR A 26 -3.99 -4.86 18.67
CA TYR A 26 -3.08 -5.19 17.59
C TYR A 26 -1.63 -4.80 17.93
N VAL A 27 -1.41 -3.62 18.51
CA VAL A 27 -0.09 -3.21 18.99
C VAL A 27 0.42 -4.19 20.05
N ALA A 28 -0.38 -4.51 21.05
CA ALA A 28 -0.02 -5.45 22.11
C ALA A 28 0.30 -6.85 21.55
N ALA A 29 -0.56 -7.39 20.66
CA ALA A 29 -0.32 -8.67 20.00
C ALA A 29 0.98 -8.67 19.19
N SER A 30 1.25 -7.60 18.45
CA SER A 30 2.47 -7.44 17.68
C SER A 30 3.74 -7.46 18.55
N LEU A 31 3.71 -6.86 19.73
CA LEU A 31 4.86 -6.80 20.63
C LEU A 31 5.07 -8.12 21.38
N VAL A 32 4.00 -8.73 21.88
CA VAL A 32 4.05 -9.93 22.72
C VAL A 32 4.24 -11.20 21.91
N LEU A 33 3.52 -11.35 20.77
CA LEU A 33 3.47 -12.59 20.00
C LEU A 33 4.53 -12.69 18.90
N ARG A 34 5.41 -11.71 18.75
CA ARG A 34 6.42 -11.63 17.69
C ARG A 34 7.22 -12.93 17.49
N ARG A 35 7.56 -13.64 18.58
CA ARG A 35 8.39 -14.85 18.54
C ARG A 35 7.64 -16.11 18.10
N ARG A 36 6.30 -16.07 18.02
CA ARG A 36 5.47 -17.25 17.72
C ARG A 36 5.13 -17.38 16.23
N HIS A 37 5.52 -16.41 15.42
CA HIS A 37 5.21 -16.44 13.99
C HIS A 37 6.38 -17.02 13.22
N ALA A 38 6.27 -18.29 12.85
CA ALA A 38 7.14 -18.93 11.88
C ALA A 38 6.28 -19.85 11.00
N TYR A 39 6.25 -19.58 9.71
CA TYR A 39 5.90 -20.59 8.72
C TYR A 39 7.18 -21.36 8.40
N GLY A 40 7.06 -22.70 8.32
CA GLY A 40 8.20 -23.56 7.95
C GLY A 40 8.63 -23.35 6.50
N PRO A 41 9.74 -23.98 6.09
CA PRO A 41 10.14 -23.98 4.68
C PRO A 41 9.03 -24.59 3.82
N ALA A 42 8.88 -24.09 2.60
CA ALA A 42 7.95 -24.64 1.64
C ALA A 42 8.29 -26.11 1.33
N LYS A 43 7.27 -26.94 1.22
CA LYS A 43 7.40 -28.33 0.77
C LYS A 43 7.50 -28.42 -0.76
N ARG A 44 6.90 -27.45 -1.45
CA ARG A 44 6.82 -27.36 -2.90
C ARG A 44 7.13 -25.94 -3.37
N GLN A 45 7.78 -25.85 -4.52
CA GLN A 45 7.97 -24.62 -5.26
C GLN A 45 6.87 -24.49 -6.32
N HIS A 46 6.10 -23.41 -6.23
CA HIS A 46 4.95 -23.14 -7.11
C HIS A 46 5.37 -22.28 -8.31
N ARG A 47 4.69 -22.43 -9.43
CA ARG A 47 4.93 -21.57 -10.60
C ARG A 47 4.16 -20.27 -10.49
N PHE A 48 4.88 -19.15 -10.54
CA PHE A 48 4.33 -17.80 -10.43
C PHE A 48 4.58 -16.96 -11.68
N ALA A 49 3.67 -16.01 -11.92
CA ALA A 49 3.89 -14.89 -12.82
C ALA A 49 4.05 -13.61 -12.00
N ALA A 50 5.18 -12.93 -12.13
CA ALA A 50 5.35 -11.57 -11.63
C ALA A 50 4.80 -10.58 -12.66
N VAL A 51 3.86 -9.73 -12.26
CA VAL A 51 3.18 -8.75 -13.10
C VAL A 51 3.55 -7.35 -12.66
N VAL A 52 4.11 -6.57 -13.58
CA VAL A 52 4.47 -5.17 -13.39
C VAL A 52 3.64 -4.31 -14.33
N CYS A 53 2.80 -3.43 -13.78
CA CYS A 53 2.07 -2.45 -14.58
C CYS A 53 2.86 -1.14 -14.61
N ALA A 54 3.23 -0.67 -15.81
CA ALA A 54 4.09 0.48 -16.00
C ALA A 54 3.46 1.50 -16.95
N ARG A 55 3.60 2.80 -16.63
CA ARG A 55 3.22 3.90 -17.52
C ARG A 55 4.24 5.00 -17.49
N ASN A 56 5.05 5.11 -18.54
CA ASN A 56 6.15 6.06 -18.66
C ASN A 56 7.17 5.92 -17.52
N GLU A 57 7.68 4.71 -17.33
CA GLU A 57 8.61 4.31 -16.26
C GLU A 57 9.97 3.85 -16.80
N GLN A 58 10.40 4.35 -17.99
CA GLN A 58 11.67 3.97 -18.61
C GLN A 58 12.90 4.14 -17.71
N ALA A 59 12.83 5.07 -16.72
CA ALA A 59 13.93 5.36 -15.81
C ALA A 59 14.14 4.31 -14.71
N VAL A 60 13.09 3.51 -14.40
CA VAL A 60 13.09 2.61 -13.23
C VAL A 60 12.72 1.17 -13.56
N ILE A 61 12.02 0.92 -14.68
CA ILE A 61 11.48 -0.41 -15.03
C ILE A 61 12.54 -1.51 -15.10
N ALA A 62 13.76 -1.18 -15.53
CA ALA A 62 14.87 -2.11 -15.58
C ALA A 62 15.23 -2.68 -14.21
N GLU A 63 15.19 -1.85 -13.17
CA GLU A 63 15.61 -2.23 -11.81
C GLU A 63 14.69 -3.30 -11.21
N VAL A 64 13.38 -3.16 -11.34
CA VAL A 64 12.42 -4.15 -10.83
C VAL A 64 12.53 -5.47 -11.62
N ILE A 65 12.68 -5.42 -12.94
CA ILE A 65 12.84 -6.63 -13.77
C ILE A 65 14.12 -7.37 -13.37
N ASP A 66 15.23 -6.66 -13.21
CA ASP A 66 16.50 -7.26 -12.82
C ASP A 66 16.44 -7.86 -11.41
N CYS A 67 15.75 -7.22 -10.45
CA CYS A 67 15.52 -7.79 -9.14
C CYS A 67 14.68 -9.08 -9.23
N LEU A 68 13.64 -9.11 -10.05
CA LEU A 68 12.79 -10.29 -10.22
C LEU A 68 13.50 -11.43 -10.95
N LYS A 69 14.37 -11.14 -11.92
CA LYS A 69 15.18 -12.17 -12.62
C LYS A 69 16.28 -12.76 -11.74
N ARG A 70 16.70 -12.05 -10.69
CA ARG A 70 17.75 -12.50 -9.74
C ARG A 70 17.19 -13.03 -8.41
N GLN A 71 15.92 -13.39 -8.36
CA GLN A 71 15.32 -13.99 -7.18
C GLN A 71 15.98 -15.33 -6.83
N ASP A 72 16.16 -15.59 -5.55
CA ASP A 72 16.53 -16.90 -5.00
C ASP A 72 15.33 -17.88 -5.14
N TYR A 73 15.01 -18.16 -6.40
CA TYR A 73 13.90 -19.01 -6.82
C TYR A 73 14.20 -19.59 -8.21
N PRO A 74 13.77 -20.86 -8.53
CA PRO A 74 14.05 -21.44 -9.84
C PRO A 74 13.51 -20.60 -10.98
N ALA A 75 14.40 -20.22 -11.90
CA ALA A 75 14.07 -19.30 -13.00
C ALA A 75 12.94 -19.81 -13.92
N HIS A 76 12.81 -21.15 -14.07
CA HIS A 76 11.74 -21.75 -14.87
C HIS A 76 10.36 -21.74 -14.18
N LEU A 77 10.30 -21.37 -12.91
CA LEU A 77 9.06 -21.24 -12.12
C LEU A 77 8.63 -19.78 -11.92
N LEU A 78 9.36 -18.81 -12.47
CA LEU A 78 9.04 -17.40 -12.33
C LEU A 78 9.15 -16.68 -13.66
N ASP A 79 8.01 -16.36 -14.25
CA ASP A 79 7.93 -15.50 -15.44
C ASP A 79 7.67 -14.05 -15.06
N VAL A 80 8.29 -13.10 -15.76
CA VAL A 80 8.13 -11.66 -15.49
C VAL A 80 7.39 -11.01 -16.65
N TYR A 81 6.17 -10.55 -16.37
CA TYR A 81 5.31 -9.84 -17.31
C TYR A 81 5.33 -8.33 -17.01
N VAL A 82 5.42 -7.54 -18.07
CA VAL A 82 5.26 -6.08 -18.00
C VAL A 82 4.09 -5.67 -18.87
N VAL A 83 3.13 -4.96 -18.28
CA VAL A 83 2.07 -4.27 -19.02
C VAL A 83 2.49 -2.82 -19.18
N ALA A 84 2.93 -2.46 -20.39
CA ALA A 84 3.22 -1.09 -20.78
C ALA A 84 1.88 -0.39 -21.14
N ASP A 85 1.25 0.26 -20.15
CA ASP A 85 -0.10 0.83 -20.26
C ASP A 85 -0.04 2.29 -20.70
N ASN A 86 -0.46 2.57 -21.93
CA ASN A 86 -0.45 3.91 -22.52
C ASN A 86 0.91 4.61 -22.44
N CYS A 87 2.00 3.86 -22.65
CA CYS A 87 3.34 4.43 -22.65
C CYS A 87 3.59 5.24 -23.91
N THR A 88 4.29 6.38 -23.74
CA THR A 88 4.75 7.28 -24.79
C THR A 88 6.27 7.41 -24.83
N ASP A 89 6.96 6.67 -23.95
CA ASP A 89 8.41 6.61 -23.79
C ASP A 89 8.94 5.21 -24.10
N GLU A 90 10.22 4.96 -23.84
CA GLU A 90 10.92 3.70 -24.12
C GLU A 90 10.64 2.57 -23.09
N THR A 91 9.63 2.71 -22.21
CA THR A 91 9.35 1.73 -21.14
C THR A 91 9.26 0.30 -21.67
N ALA A 92 8.48 0.07 -22.75
CA ALA A 92 8.30 -1.25 -23.32
C ALA A 92 9.61 -1.82 -23.93
N ALA A 93 10.39 -0.99 -24.62
CA ALA A 93 11.66 -1.38 -25.21
C ALA A 93 12.70 -1.72 -24.13
N VAL A 94 12.77 -0.90 -23.06
CA VAL A 94 13.65 -1.17 -21.89
C VAL A 94 13.27 -2.49 -21.25
N ALA A 95 11.98 -2.73 -21.00
CA ALA A 95 11.51 -3.94 -20.35
C ALA A 95 11.86 -5.21 -21.17
N ARG A 96 11.72 -5.16 -22.52
CA ARG A 96 12.11 -6.28 -23.40
C ARG A 96 13.61 -6.56 -23.34
N ARG A 97 14.46 -5.50 -23.37
CA ARG A 97 15.92 -5.66 -23.25
C ARG A 97 16.36 -6.34 -21.97
N HIS A 98 15.62 -6.13 -20.86
CA HIS A 98 15.86 -6.79 -19.59
C HIS A 98 15.16 -8.17 -19.45
N GLY A 99 14.60 -8.70 -20.55
CA GLY A 99 14.08 -10.06 -20.65
C GLY A 99 12.70 -10.28 -20.05
N ALA A 100 11.90 -9.24 -19.91
CA ALA A 100 10.49 -9.37 -19.52
C ALA A 100 9.61 -9.75 -20.74
N LEU A 101 8.50 -10.44 -20.46
CA LEU A 101 7.41 -10.68 -21.40
C LEU A 101 6.53 -9.42 -21.42
N VAL A 102 6.60 -8.63 -22.51
CA VAL A 102 6.00 -7.30 -22.55
C VAL A 102 4.73 -7.29 -23.38
N TYR A 103 3.66 -6.82 -22.77
CA TYR A 103 2.38 -6.54 -23.41
C TYR A 103 2.14 -5.02 -23.43
N GLU A 104 1.88 -4.47 -24.61
CA GLU A 104 1.55 -3.05 -24.78
C GLU A 104 0.03 -2.89 -24.84
N ARG A 105 -0.51 -1.99 -24.03
CA ARG A 105 -1.93 -1.67 -23.97
C ARG A 105 -2.14 -0.17 -24.22
N PHE A 106 -3.06 0.14 -25.13
CA PHE A 106 -3.46 1.51 -25.44
C PHE A 106 -4.98 1.62 -25.29
N ASP A 107 -5.42 2.33 -24.24
CA ASP A 107 -6.82 2.58 -23.94
C ASP A 107 -6.93 3.88 -23.16
N ALA A 108 -7.45 4.92 -23.81
CA ALA A 108 -7.55 6.26 -23.22
C ALA A 108 -8.72 6.39 -22.23
N GLU A 109 -9.69 5.49 -22.25
CA GLU A 109 -10.87 5.54 -21.40
C GLU A 109 -10.68 4.74 -20.10
N LYS A 110 -10.13 3.54 -20.21
CA LYS A 110 -9.93 2.63 -19.09
C LYS A 110 -8.51 2.73 -18.57
N VAL A 111 -8.20 3.81 -17.87
CA VAL A 111 -6.85 4.14 -17.39
C VAL A 111 -6.66 3.74 -15.93
N GLY A 112 -5.55 3.05 -15.63
CA GLY A 112 -5.16 2.69 -14.27
C GLY A 112 -4.70 1.24 -14.11
N LYS A 113 -4.02 0.95 -13.00
CA LYS A 113 -3.41 -0.35 -12.72
C LYS A 113 -4.44 -1.50 -12.74
N GLY A 114 -5.63 -1.28 -12.15
CA GLY A 114 -6.69 -2.29 -12.14
C GLY A 114 -7.13 -2.69 -13.56
N TYR A 115 -7.30 -1.73 -14.46
CA TYR A 115 -7.64 -2.01 -15.87
C TYR A 115 -6.49 -2.70 -16.63
N ALA A 116 -5.25 -2.31 -16.36
CA ALA A 116 -4.08 -2.94 -16.98
C ALA A 116 -3.95 -4.41 -16.55
N MET A 117 -4.18 -4.71 -15.28
CA MET A 117 -4.19 -6.08 -14.74
C MET A 117 -5.32 -6.91 -15.33
N ASP A 118 -6.55 -6.39 -15.36
CA ASP A 118 -7.71 -7.08 -15.93
C ASP A 118 -7.50 -7.43 -17.41
N TRP A 119 -6.95 -6.49 -18.15
CA TRP A 119 -6.61 -6.71 -19.56
C TRP A 119 -5.54 -7.79 -19.74
N LEU A 120 -4.47 -7.80 -18.91
CA LEU A 120 -3.43 -8.83 -18.95
C LEU A 120 -4.02 -10.21 -18.62
N PHE A 121 -4.80 -10.34 -17.54
CA PHE A 121 -5.39 -11.63 -17.18
C PHE A 121 -6.32 -12.16 -18.26
N SER A 122 -7.08 -11.27 -18.92
CA SER A 122 -7.91 -11.63 -20.06
C SER A 122 -7.07 -12.14 -21.25
N ARG A 123 -5.92 -11.52 -21.51
CA ARG A 123 -4.96 -11.96 -22.55
C ARG A 123 -4.35 -13.31 -22.24
N LEU A 124 -3.81 -13.47 -21.02
CA LEU A 124 -3.22 -14.75 -20.58
C LEU A 124 -4.23 -15.89 -20.62
N LYS A 125 -5.51 -15.60 -20.32
CA LYS A 125 -6.60 -16.58 -20.44
C LYS A 125 -6.86 -16.96 -21.89
N ALA A 126 -6.95 -15.99 -22.80
CA ALA A 126 -7.19 -16.21 -24.22
C ALA A 126 -6.05 -16.97 -24.89
N GLU A 127 -4.82 -16.76 -24.47
CA GLU A 127 -3.61 -17.42 -24.97
C GLU A 127 -3.34 -18.79 -24.30
N GLY A 128 -4.20 -19.24 -23.37
CA GLY A 128 -4.04 -20.51 -22.63
C GLY A 128 -2.90 -20.50 -21.60
N MET A 129 -2.25 -19.35 -21.39
CA MET A 129 -1.12 -19.21 -20.47
C MET A 129 -1.54 -19.16 -18.99
N ALA A 130 -2.75 -18.68 -18.67
CA ALA A 130 -3.23 -18.51 -17.31
C ALA A 130 -3.25 -19.81 -16.49
N GLN A 131 -3.37 -20.96 -17.13
CA GLN A 131 -3.41 -22.29 -16.49
C GLN A 131 -2.03 -22.75 -15.98
N GLN A 132 -0.95 -22.15 -16.48
CA GLN A 132 0.41 -22.54 -16.12
C GLN A 132 0.82 -22.00 -14.74
N TYR A 133 0.13 -20.95 -14.23
CA TYR A 133 0.49 -20.28 -12.98
C TYR A 133 -0.45 -20.67 -11.85
N GLU A 134 0.14 -20.87 -10.67
CA GLU A 134 -0.59 -21.12 -9.42
C GLU A 134 -0.88 -19.81 -8.67
N GLY A 135 -0.11 -18.76 -8.95
CA GLY A 135 -0.33 -17.44 -8.40
C GLY A 135 0.35 -16.33 -9.21
N TYR A 136 -0.07 -15.11 -8.94
CA TYR A 136 0.40 -13.89 -9.57
C TYR A 136 0.98 -12.95 -8.52
N LEU A 137 2.23 -12.54 -8.69
CA LEU A 137 2.93 -11.56 -7.85
C LEU A 137 2.80 -10.18 -8.52
N ILE A 138 2.28 -9.20 -7.81
CA ILE A 138 1.98 -7.88 -8.37
C ILE A 138 2.95 -6.85 -7.82
N PHE A 139 3.61 -6.11 -8.71
CA PHE A 139 4.59 -5.08 -8.38
C PHE A 139 4.32 -3.76 -9.09
N ASP A 140 4.78 -2.66 -8.49
CA ASP A 140 4.89 -1.36 -9.15
C ASP A 140 6.25 -1.26 -9.88
N ALA A 141 6.32 -0.42 -10.90
CA ALA A 141 7.49 -0.32 -11.77
C ALA A 141 8.74 0.26 -11.06
N ASP A 142 8.54 0.99 -9.98
CA ASP A 142 9.60 1.62 -9.18
C ASP A 142 10.12 0.74 -8.04
N ASN A 143 9.67 -0.49 -7.92
CA ASN A 143 10.04 -1.35 -6.80
C ASN A 143 11.48 -1.91 -6.91
N LEU A 144 12.14 -2.03 -5.75
CA LEU A 144 13.25 -2.96 -5.56
C LEU A 144 12.77 -4.13 -4.71
N VAL A 145 13.05 -5.34 -5.18
CA VAL A 145 12.55 -6.58 -4.57
C VAL A 145 13.73 -7.31 -3.90
N ASP A 146 13.58 -7.66 -2.62
CA ASP A 146 14.58 -8.43 -1.90
C ASP A 146 14.85 -9.78 -2.62
N PRO A 147 16.11 -10.24 -2.70
CA PRO A 147 16.43 -11.50 -3.39
C PRO A 147 15.67 -12.73 -2.88
N GLY A 148 15.32 -12.77 -1.60
CA GLY A 148 14.55 -13.87 -1.00
C GLY A 148 13.03 -13.74 -1.11
N PHE A 149 12.52 -12.67 -1.72
CA PHE A 149 11.09 -12.33 -1.70
C PHE A 149 10.18 -13.46 -2.19
N VAL A 150 10.46 -14.01 -3.38
CA VAL A 150 9.62 -15.04 -3.99
C VAL A 150 9.67 -16.35 -3.19
N ARG A 151 10.84 -16.72 -2.67
CA ARG A 151 11.00 -17.89 -1.78
C ARG A 151 10.15 -17.77 -0.52
N GLU A 152 10.19 -16.61 0.14
CA GLU A 152 9.43 -16.38 1.37
C GLU A 152 7.92 -16.32 1.09
N MET A 153 7.50 -15.69 -0.01
CA MET A 153 6.10 -15.69 -0.44
C MET A 153 5.61 -17.11 -0.76
N ASN A 154 6.44 -17.90 -1.42
CA ASN A 154 6.14 -19.30 -1.71
C ASN A 154 5.94 -20.10 -0.41
N ALA A 155 6.75 -19.87 0.62
CA ALA A 155 6.61 -20.59 1.90
C ALA A 155 5.26 -20.34 2.58
N VAL A 156 4.75 -19.10 2.50
CA VAL A 156 3.40 -18.78 3.02
C VAL A 156 2.31 -19.36 2.10
N PHE A 157 2.49 -19.26 0.78
CA PHE A 157 1.54 -19.75 -0.22
C PHE A 157 1.36 -21.28 -0.14
N ASP A 158 2.45 -22.03 0.01
CA ASP A 158 2.46 -23.49 0.12
C ASP A 158 1.69 -24.02 1.33
N THR A 159 1.41 -23.17 2.33
CA THR A 159 0.52 -23.56 3.44
C THR A 159 -0.92 -23.80 3.00
N GLY A 160 -1.34 -23.34 1.84
CA GLY A 160 -2.69 -23.46 1.29
C GLY A 160 -3.78 -22.71 2.07
N LYS A 161 -3.39 -21.86 3.04
CA LYS A 161 -4.33 -21.21 3.97
C LYS A 161 -4.89 -19.87 3.45
N TYR A 162 -4.24 -19.26 2.46
CA TYR A 162 -4.48 -17.89 2.05
C TYR A 162 -4.83 -17.80 0.57
N ASP A 163 -5.78 -16.93 0.26
CA ASP A 163 -6.23 -16.59 -1.09
C ASP A 163 -5.34 -15.55 -1.75
N ALA A 164 -4.78 -14.68 -0.92
CA ALA A 164 -3.76 -13.70 -1.28
C ALA A 164 -2.79 -13.51 -0.12
N ILE A 165 -1.62 -12.93 -0.38
CA ILE A 165 -0.58 -12.70 0.63
C ILE A 165 0.03 -11.33 0.33
N THR A 166 0.06 -10.44 1.32
CA THR A 166 0.78 -9.17 1.24
C THR A 166 2.16 -9.26 1.87
N CYS A 167 3.05 -8.33 1.54
CA CYS A 167 4.45 -8.32 1.95
C CYS A 167 4.78 -7.25 2.99
N TYR A 168 6.03 -7.24 3.44
CA TYR A 168 6.62 -6.14 4.18
C TYR A 168 7.04 -5.03 3.21
N ARG A 169 6.30 -3.92 3.22
CA ARG A 169 6.59 -2.75 2.40
C ARG A 169 7.50 -1.78 3.13
N ASN A 170 8.69 -1.58 2.63
CA ASN A 170 9.66 -0.60 3.08
C ASN A 170 9.80 0.53 2.05
N THR A 171 10.64 1.52 2.30
CA THR A 171 10.86 2.65 1.41
C THR A 171 12.35 2.84 1.09
N LYS A 172 12.64 3.31 -0.13
CA LYS A 172 14.01 3.58 -0.60
C LYS A 172 14.60 4.86 0.01
N ASN A 173 13.75 5.83 0.32
CA ASN A 173 14.13 7.22 0.49
C ASN A 173 13.56 7.89 1.75
N TYR A 174 13.53 7.16 2.87
CA TYR A 174 13.12 7.72 4.17
C TYR A 174 13.82 9.04 4.48
N ASP A 175 15.12 9.11 4.22
CA ASP A 175 16.01 10.20 4.60
C ASP A 175 15.96 11.42 3.65
N SER A 176 15.12 11.40 2.62
CA SER A 176 15.06 12.49 1.65
C SER A 176 14.45 13.77 2.24
N ASN A 177 13.33 13.66 2.95
CA ASN A 177 12.70 14.77 3.69
C ASN A 177 11.54 14.29 4.57
N TRP A 178 10.83 15.23 5.22
CA TRP A 178 9.73 14.96 6.13
C TRP A 178 8.51 14.28 5.45
N ILE A 179 8.32 14.47 4.15
CA ILE A 179 7.22 13.86 3.39
C ILE A 179 7.51 12.37 3.18
N SER A 180 8.68 12.04 2.63
CA SER A 180 9.08 10.64 2.42
C SER A 180 9.20 9.88 3.74
N ALA A 181 9.71 10.50 4.80
CA ALA A 181 9.73 9.92 6.14
C ALA A 181 8.32 9.67 6.69
N GLY A 182 7.38 10.60 6.44
CA GLY A 182 5.99 10.46 6.83
C GLY A 182 5.31 9.24 6.20
N TYR A 183 5.49 9.03 4.90
CA TYR A 183 5.04 7.82 4.20
C TYR A 183 5.70 6.57 4.76
N SER A 184 7.02 6.62 4.97
CA SER A 184 7.79 5.47 5.45
C SER A 184 7.28 5.00 6.81
N LEU A 185 7.12 5.91 7.78
CA LEU A 185 6.58 5.57 9.10
C LEU A 185 5.14 5.04 8.99
N TRP A 186 4.33 5.57 8.07
CA TRP A 186 2.98 5.10 7.84
C TRP A 186 2.94 3.64 7.35
N PHE A 187 3.74 3.29 6.31
CA PHE A 187 3.79 1.92 5.78
C PHE A 187 4.46 0.93 6.72
N LEU A 188 5.52 1.33 7.43
CA LEU A 188 6.15 0.50 8.45
C LEU A 188 5.18 0.21 9.61
N ARG A 189 4.40 1.22 10.04
CA ARG A 189 3.31 1.04 11.01
C ARG A 189 2.26 0.06 10.49
N GLU A 190 1.85 0.17 9.22
CA GLU A 190 0.87 -0.72 8.61
C GLU A 190 1.39 -2.17 8.58
N ALA A 191 2.62 -2.37 8.15
CA ALA A 191 3.27 -3.66 8.16
C ALA A 191 3.34 -4.24 9.59
N ARG A 192 3.87 -3.45 10.54
CA ARG A 192 4.20 -3.90 11.89
C ARG A 192 3.01 -4.02 12.83
N PHE A 193 2.08 -3.06 12.80
CA PHE A 193 1.01 -2.92 13.79
C PHE A 193 -0.40 -3.13 13.22
N LEU A 194 -0.52 -3.42 11.91
CA LEU A 194 -1.79 -3.85 11.33
C LEU A 194 -1.66 -5.23 10.68
N ASN A 195 -0.88 -5.37 9.59
CA ASN A 195 -0.84 -6.64 8.86
C ASN A 195 -0.21 -7.79 9.67
N PHE A 196 0.88 -7.51 10.39
CA PHE A 196 1.50 -8.53 11.24
C PHE A 196 0.57 -9.08 12.33
N PRO A 197 -0.07 -8.27 13.20
CA PRO A 197 -1.04 -8.79 14.17
C PRO A 197 -2.30 -9.38 13.53
N ARG A 198 -2.78 -8.87 12.39
CA ARG A 198 -3.88 -9.49 11.63
C ARG A 198 -3.53 -10.92 11.23
N MET A 199 -2.29 -11.14 10.74
CA MET A 199 -1.79 -12.48 10.42
C MET A 199 -1.74 -13.39 11.64
N LEU A 200 -1.21 -12.90 12.79
CA LEU A 200 -1.10 -13.65 14.04
C LEU A 200 -2.47 -14.07 14.61
N LEU A 201 -3.45 -13.18 14.49
CA LEU A 201 -4.80 -13.35 15.04
C LEU A 201 -5.76 -13.98 14.02
N GLY A 202 -5.34 -14.17 12.77
CA GLY A 202 -6.17 -14.75 11.71
C GLY A 202 -7.35 -13.88 11.28
N THR A 203 -7.25 -12.56 11.46
CA THR A 203 -8.35 -11.61 11.18
C THR A 203 -8.41 -11.13 9.73
N GLY A 204 -7.43 -11.46 8.89
CA GLY A 204 -7.36 -11.06 7.49
C GLY A 204 -6.58 -9.74 7.30
N CYS A 205 -5.48 -9.80 6.54
CA CYS A 205 -4.64 -8.66 6.21
C CYS A 205 -5.26 -7.81 5.09
N ALA A 206 -4.67 -6.63 4.84
CA ALA A 206 -5.00 -5.79 3.69
C ALA A 206 -3.80 -5.72 2.74
N VAL A 207 -4.08 -5.72 1.44
CA VAL A 207 -3.09 -5.43 0.40
C VAL A 207 -2.84 -3.93 0.35
N SER A 208 -1.62 -3.52 0.10
CA SER A 208 -1.18 -2.11 0.08
C SER A 208 -0.39 -1.79 -1.20
N GLY A 209 -1.08 -1.76 -2.32
CA GLY A 209 -0.58 -1.31 -3.62
C GLY A 209 0.36 -2.26 -4.34
N THR A 210 1.38 -2.77 -3.70
CA THR A 210 2.46 -3.52 -4.35
C THR A 210 2.99 -4.66 -3.50
N GLY A 211 3.80 -5.56 -4.10
CA GLY A 211 4.45 -6.66 -3.41
C GLY A 211 3.46 -7.69 -2.86
N TYR A 212 2.40 -8.02 -3.56
CA TYR A 212 1.44 -9.02 -3.09
C TYR A 212 1.25 -10.17 -4.07
N LEU A 213 0.91 -11.33 -3.54
CA LEU A 213 0.61 -12.54 -4.28
C LEU A 213 -0.90 -12.80 -4.25
N ILE A 214 -1.47 -13.16 -5.40
CA ILE A 214 -2.86 -13.58 -5.55
C ILE A 214 -2.87 -15.01 -6.08
N SER A 215 -3.63 -15.90 -5.46
CA SER A 215 -3.85 -17.24 -6.01
C SER A 215 -4.56 -17.18 -7.35
N SER A 216 -4.09 -17.97 -8.32
CA SER A 216 -4.77 -18.10 -9.62
C SER A 216 -6.21 -18.58 -9.50
N ARG A 217 -6.54 -19.28 -8.40
CA ARG A 217 -7.92 -19.67 -8.06
C ARG A 217 -8.80 -18.42 -7.94
N VAL A 218 -8.36 -17.39 -7.22
CA VAL A 218 -9.13 -16.14 -7.04
C VAL A 218 -9.39 -15.47 -8.38
N ILE A 219 -8.38 -15.36 -9.24
CA ILE A 219 -8.52 -14.77 -10.59
C ILE A 219 -9.52 -15.56 -11.44
N ARG A 220 -9.51 -16.89 -11.35
CA ARG A 220 -10.48 -17.74 -12.08
C ARG A 220 -11.91 -17.58 -11.53
N GLU A 221 -12.08 -17.56 -10.21
CA GLU A 221 -13.39 -17.40 -9.55
C GLU A 221 -14.02 -16.02 -9.85
N GLU A 222 -13.19 -14.96 -9.91
CA GLU A 222 -13.64 -13.61 -10.28
C GLU A 222 -13.83 -13.42 -11.80
N GLY A 223 -13.38 -14.36 -12.63
CA GLY A 223 -13.41 -14.26 -14.08
C GLY A 223 -12.38 -13.29 -14.67
N GLY A 224 -11.44 -12.75 -13.88
CA GLY A 224 -10.43 -11.76 -14.21
C GLY A 224 -10.09 -10.89 -13.01
N TRP A 225 -9.88 -9.61 -13.21
CA TRP A 225 -9.61 -8.60 -12.16
C TRP A 225 -10.66 -7.48 -12.19
N PRO A 226 -11.80 -7.64 -11.49
CA PRO A 226 -12.92 -6.70 -11.58
C PRO A 226 -12.79 -5.46 -10.69
N PHE A 227 -11.61 -5.19 -10.15
CA PHE A 227 -11.33 -4.10 -9.20
C PHE A 227 -10.71 -2.92 -9.94
N HIS A 228 -11.50 -1.87 -10.19
CA HIS A 228 -11.12 -0.74 -11.03
C HIS A 228 -11.24 0.63 -10.34
N LEU A 229 -11.54 0.67 -9.03
CA LEU A 229 -11.58 1.92 -8.28
C LEU A 229 -10.17 2.53 -8.15
N LEU A 230 -10.08 3.78 -7.72
CA LEU A 230 -8.80 4.50 -7.60
C LEU A 230 -7.80 3.86 -6.63
N THR A 231 -8.28 2.94 -5.79
CA THR A 231 -7.49 2.10 -4.87
C THR A 231 -7.97 0.65 -5.05
N GLU A 232 -7.59 0.04 -6.16
CA GLU A 232 -7.97 -1.32 -6.56
C GLU A 232 -7.52 -2.38 -5.54
N ASP A 233 -6.41 -2.14 -4.87
CA ASP A 233 -5.82 -2.96 -3.81
C ASP A 233 -6.70 -3.01 -2.55
N ILE A 234 -7.18 -1.85 -2.13
CA ILE A 234 -8.11 -1.73 -0.99
C ILE A 234 -9.48 -2.29 -1.38
N GLU A 235 -9.95 -2.04 -2.62
CA GLU A 235 -11.18 -2.63 -3.14
C GLU A 235 -11.11 -4.16 -3.08
N PHE A 236 -10.02 -4.75 -3.56
CA PHE A 236 -9.76 -6.19 -3.48
C PHE A 236 -9.71 -6.70 -2.03
N SER A 237 -9.06 -5.97 -1.13
CA SER A 237 -8.96 -6.36 0.29
C SER A 237 -10.33 -6.39 0.97
N VAL A 238 -11.15 -5.40 0.68
CA VAL A 238 -12.53 -5.31 1.19
C VAL A 238 -13.42 -6.40 0.61
N ASP A 239 -13.31 -6.68 -0.69
CA ASP A 239 -14.05 -7.77 -1.35
C ASP A 239 -13.68 -9.13 -0.76
N CYS A 240 -12.39 -9.37 -0.50
CA CYS A 240 -11.92 -10.58 0.19
C CYS A 240 -12.57 -10.73 1.57
N ALA A 241 -12.63 -9.65 2.37
CA ALA A 241 -13.26 -9.69 3.68
C ALA A 241 -14.75 -10.03 3.60
N VAL A 242 -15.48 -9.40 2.66
CA VAL A 242 -16.92 -9.64 2.43
C VAL A 242 -17.19 -11.07 1.98
N LYS A 243 -16.33 -11.63 1.13
CA LYS A 243 -16.44 -13.02 0.61
C LYS A 243 -15.86 -14.06 1.58
N GLY A 244 -15.29 -13.65 2.72
CA GLY A 244 -14.66 -14.55 3.68
C GLY A 244 -13.34 -15.16 3.20
N ARG A 245 -12.71 -14.58 2.16
CA ARG A 245 -11.37 -14.94 1.68
C ARG A 245 -10.31 -14.43 2.63
N LYS A 246 -9.22 -15.19 2.76
CA LYS A 246 -8.15 -14.87 3.70
C LYS A 246 -6.95 -14.26 3.00
N ILE A 247 -6.57 -13.06 3.40
CA ILE A 247 -5.31 -12.45 3.02
C ILE A 247 -4.30 -12.68 4.13
N GLY A 248 -3.16 -13.32 3.79
CA GLY A 248 -2.03 -13.52 4.68
C GLY A 248 -1.02 -12.36 4.60
N TYR A 249 0.01 -12.44 5.43
CA TYR A 249 1.12 -11.47 5.44
C TYR A 249 2.46 -12.19 5.59
N CYS A 250 3.44 -11.81 4.78
CA CYS A 250 4.80 -12.32 4.81
C CYS A 250 5.78 -11.22 5.24
N ASP A 251 6.22 -11.24 6.49
CA ASP A 251 7.13 -10.24 7.06
C ASP A 251 8.58 -10.34 6.54
N LYS A 252 8.95 -11.48 5.96
CA LYS A 252 10.28 -11.72 5.38
C LYS A 252 10.36 -11.39 3.89
N ALA A 253 9.25 -11.30 3.20
CA ALA A 253 9.19 -10.85 1.82
C ALA A 253 9.19 -9.32 1.80
N ILE A 254 10.32 -8.70 1.45
CA ILE A 254 10.51 -7.25 1.54
C ILE A 254 10.52 -6.63 0.15
N VAL A 255 9.73 -5.58 -0.01
CA VAL A 255 9.77 -4.69 -1.18
C VAL A 255 10.07 -3.26 -0.73
N TYR A 256 10.88 -2.56 -1.52
CA TYR A 256 11.24 -1.16 -1.29
C TYR A 256 10.66 -0.33 -2.44
N ASP A 257 9.87 0.68 -2.11
CA ASP A 257 9.29 1.62 -3.07
C ASP A 257 9.80 3.06 -2.86
N GLU A 258 9.60 3.90 -3.86
CA GLU A 258 9.95 5.31 -3.81
C GLU A 258 8.78 6.14 -3.28
N GLN A 259 9.06 7.00 -2.29
CA GLN A 259 8.05 7.91 -1.77
C GLN A 259 8.23 9.33 -2.34
N PRO A 260 7.12 10.05 -2.57
CA PRO A 260 7.18 11.44 -3.01
C PRO A 260 8.00 12.32 -2.06
N THR A 261 8.82 13.19 -2.65
CA THR A 261 9.59 14.19 -1.91
C THR A 261 9.03 15.61 -2.06
N ARG A 262 8.16 15.85 -3.08
CA ARG A 262 7.53 17.16 -3.31
C ARG A 262 6.11 17.18 -2.78
N PHE A 263 5.75 18.21 -2.03
CA PHE A 263 4.42 18.33 -1.40
C PHE A 263 3.27 18.24 -2.43
N GLY A 264 3.38 18.93 -3.57
CA GLY A 264 2.34 18.88 -4.60
C GLY A 264 2.13 17.48 -5.22
N GLN A 265 3.21 16.68 -5.36
CA GLN A 265 3.12 15.27 -5.79
C GLN A 265 2.44 14.42 -4.71
N SER A 266 2.88 14.55 -3.46
CA SER A 266 2.31 13.89 -2.30
C SER A 266 0.82 14.24 -2.12
N TRP A 267 0.45 15.52 -2.30
CA TRP A 267 -0.95 15.96 -2.25
C TRP A 267 -1.81 15.24 -3.29
N ARG A 268 -1.38 15.20 -4.56
CA ARG A 268 -2.13 14.52 -5.62
C ARG A 268 -2.28 13.03 -5.36
N GLN A 269 -1.22 12.34 -4.91
CA GLN A 269 -1.26 10.92 -4.60
C GLN A 269 -2.22 10.62 -3.46
N ARG A 270 -2.12 11.34 -2.33
CA ARG A 270 -2.98 11.15 -1.16
C ARG A 270 -4.43 11.59 -1.42
N LEU A 271 -4.64 12.59 -2.28
CA LEU A 271 -5.97 12.97 -2.74
C LEU A 271 -6.64 11.81 -3.51
N ARG A 272 -5.88 11.14 -4.39
CA ARG A 272 -6.32 9.94 -5.09
C ARG A 272 -6.67 8.81 -4.11
N TRP A 273 -5.82 8.56 -3.13
CA TRP A 273 -6.07 7.54 -2.11
C TRP A 273 -7.33 7.86 -1.28
N SER A 274 -7.44 9.07 -0.76
CA SER A 274 -8.64 9.48 0.01
C SER A 274 -9.92 9.33 -0.82
N LYS A 275 -9.89 9.72 -2.12
CA LYS A 275 -11.03 9.52 -3.02
C LYS A 275 -11.34 8.04 -3.23
N GLY A 276 -10.32 7.21 -3.45
CA GLY A 276 -10.47 5.76 -3.58
C GLY A 276 -11.09 5.13 -2.34
N PHE A 277 -10.64 5.49 -1.14
CA PHE A 277 -11.25 5.02 0.11
C PHE A 277 -12.73 5.38 0.22
N TYR A 278 -13.12 6.61 -0.18
CA TYR A 278 -14.54 6.99 -0.21
C TYR A 278 -15.34 6.18 -1.23
N GLN A 279 -14.77 5.89 -2.41
CA GLN A 279 -15.41 5.07 -3.43
C GLN A 279 -15.62 3.63 -2.94
N VAL A 280 -14.60 3.02 -2.35
CA VAL A 280 -14.68 1.67 -1.77
C VAL A 280 -15.68 1.66 -0.61
N GLY A 281 -15.61 2.63 0.29
CA GLY A 281 -16.57 2.77 1.38
C GLY A 281 -18.01 2.85 0.87
N ALA A 282 -18.29 3.73 -0.09
CA ALA A 282 -19.63 3.88 -0.67
C ALA A 282 -20.14 2.59 -1.34
N ARG A 283 -19.24 1.87 -2.06
CA ARG A 283 -19.61 0.63 -2.77
C ARG A 283 -19.87 -0.54 -1.83
N TYR A 284 -19.07 -0.69 -0.78
CA TYR A 284 -19.07 -1.90 0.06
C TYR A 284 -19.66 -1.69 1.47
N TRP A 285 -20.11 -0.49 1.83
CA TRP A 285 -20.62 -0.15 3.16
C TRP A 285 -21.63 -1.18 3.72
N TRP A 286 -22.67 -1.43 2.96
CA TRP A 286 -23.73 -2.36 3.38
C TRP A 286 -23.26 -3.81 3.42
N ALA A 287 -22.42 -4.22 2.49
CA ALA A 287 -21.86 -5.55 2.45
C ALA A 287 -20.95 -5.81 3.68
N LEU A 288 -20.13 -4.83 4.04
CA LEU A 288 -19.29 -4.90 5.24
C LEU A 288 -20.11 -4.94 6.52
N LEU A 289 -21.10 -4.06 6.68
CA LEU A 289 -22.02 -4.08 7.83
C LEU A 289 -22.73 -5.43 7.98
N LYS A 290 -23.29 -5.94 6.89
CA LYS A 290 -23.88 -7.27 6.85
C LYS A 290 -22.86 -8.34 7.23
N GLY A 291 -21.65 -8.26 6.67
CA GLY A 291 -20.56 -9.19 6.91
C GLY A 291 -20.12 -9.25 8.37
N CYS A 292 -20.17 -8.13 9.10
CA CYS A 292 -19.89 -8.10 10.54
C CYS A 292 -20.79 -9.05 11.35
N VAL A 293 -21.96 -9.38 10.85
CA VAL A 293 -22.91 -10.28 11.52
C VAL A 293 -22.96 -11.65 10.87
N THR A 294 -22.98 -11.72 9.53
CA THR A 294 -23.31 -12.93 8.77
C THR A 294 -22.10 -13.72 8.24
N CYS A 295 -20.92 -13.08 8.07
CA CYS A 295 -19.74 -13.73 7.48
C CYS A 295 -19.13 -14.75 8.45
N LYS A 296 -19.38 -16.03 8.21
CA LYS A 296 -18.81 -17.11 9.01
C LYS A 296 -17.27 -17.13 8.89
N GLY A 297 -16.57 -16.91 10.01
CA GLY A 297 -15.10 -16.87 10.04
C GLY A 297 -14.45 -15.55 9.60
N GLY A 298 -15.24 -14.55 9.14
CA GLY A 298 -14.74 -13.26 8.65
C GLY A 298 -15.41 -12.03 9.28
N ARG A 299 -16.22 -12.18 10.32
CA ARG A 299 -16.97 -11.07 10.94
C ARG A 299 -16.06 -9.91 11.37
N PHE A 300 -14.97 -10.24 12.04
CA PHE A 300 -14.01 -9.23 12.49
C PHE A 300 -13.21 -8.64 11.33
N ALA A 301 -12.91 -9.41 10.28
CA ALA A 301 -12.27 -8.88 9.07
C ALA A 301 -13.17 -7.84 8.38
N CYS A 302 -14.50 -8.09 8.30
CA CYS A 302 -15.46 -7.11 7.78
C CYS A 302 -15.49 -5.84 8.64
N PHE A 303 -15.49 -5.97 9.98
CA PHE A 303 -15.42 -4.83 10.89
C PHE A 303 -14.11 -4.03 10.71
N ASP A 304 -12.96 -4.70 10.68
CA ASP A 304 -11.66 -4.07 10.51
C ASP A 304 -11.54 -3.36 9.15
N MET A 305 -12.04 -3.97 8.06
CA MET A 305 -12.07 -3.32 6.75
C MET A 305 -13.07 -2.15 6.72
N LEU A 306 -14.22 -2.26 7.40
CA LEU A 306 -15.15 -1.15 7.56
C LEU A 306 -14.45 0.04 8.26
N MET A 307 -13.74 -0.22 9.36
CA MET A 307 -12.96 0.80 10.07
C MET A 307 -11.82 1.37 9.23
N THR A 308 -11.26 0.58 8.32
CA THR A 308 -10.20 1.02 7.42
C THR A 308 -10.70 2.02 6.38
N VAL A 309 -11.87 1.79 5.77
CA VAL A 309 -12.30 2.55 4.57
C VAL A 309 -13.20 3.76 4.84
N ALA A 310 -13.86 3.88 5.99
CA ALA A 310 -14.89 4.90 6.11
C ALA A 310 -14.93 5.68 7.43
N PRO A 311 -15.13 5.10 8.64
CA PRO A 311 -15.57 5.89 9.78
C PRO A 311 -14.58 6.94 10.24
N GLY A 312 -13.28 6.63 10.26
CA GLY A 312 -12.27 7.52 10.83
C GLY A 312 -12.23 8.90 10.15
N MET A 313 -12.16 8.94 8.81
CA MET A 313 -12.14 10.19 8.07
C MET A 313 -13.48 10.94 8.18
N LEU A 314 -14.60 10.23 8.01
CA LEU A 314 -15.93 10.84 8.03
C LEU A 314 -16.28 11.39 9.41
N LEU A 315 -16.02 10.64 10.49
CA LEU A 315 -16.24 11.09 11.86
C LEU A 315 -15.36 12.28 12.24
N SER A 316 -14.09 12.26 11.83
CA SER A 316 -13.19 13.40 12.04
C SER A 316 -13.70 14.66 11.32
N LEU A 317 -14.09 14.55 10.06
CA LEU A 317 -14.67 15.66 9.30
C LEU A 317 -16.00 16.15 9.91
N ALA A 318 -16.84 15.24 10.41
CA ALA A 318 -18.07 15.60 11.11
C ALA A 318 -17.79 16.38 12.40
N ILE A 319 -16.81 15.94 13.21
CA ILE A 319 -16.41 16.65 14.44
C ILE A 319 -15.95 18.07 14.10
N PHE A 320 -15.09 18.24 13.09
CA PHE A 320 -14.66 19.58 12.65
C PHE A 320 -15.82 20.43 12.12
N GLY A 321 -16.71 19.85 11.29
CA GLY A 321 -17.90 20.54 10.77
C GLY A 321 -18.83 21.01 11.89
N PHE A 322 -19.07 20.17 12.90
CA PHE A 322 -19.87 20.57 14.07
C PHE A 322 -19.20 21.65 14.90
N GLN A 323 -17.88 21.67 15.03
CA GLN A 323 -17.18 22.78 15.71
C GLN A 323 -17.30 24.09 14.94
N ILE A 324 -17.25 24.07 13.62
CA ILE A 324 -17.50 25.26 12.80
C ILE A 324 -18.94 25.76 12.99
N LEU A 325 -19.93 24.85 12.95
CA LEU A 325 -21.35 25.20 13.19
C LEU A 325 -21.57 25.79 14.60
N LEU A 326 -20.89 25.26 15.62
CA LEU A 326 -20.91 25.82 16.96
C LEU A 326 -20.42 27.26 17.01
N ILE A 327 -19.26 27.52 16.38
CA ILE A 327 -18.68 28.86 16.32
C ILE A 327 -19.63 29.81 15.58
N LEU A 328 -20.12 29.45 14.40
CA LEU A 328 -21.04 30.27 13.61
C LEU A 328 -22.35 30.54 14.37
N SER A 329 -22.93 29.53 15.01
CA SER A 329 -24.13 29.69 15.83
C SER A 329 -23.88 30.55 17.10
N GLY A 330 -22.66 30.51 17.63
CA GLY A 330 -22.24 31.36 18.74
C GLY A 330 -22.19 32.84 18.37
N LEU A 331 -21.76 33.17 17.14
CA LEU A 331 -21.65 34.56 16.67
C LEU A 331 -23.01 35.29 16.60
N THR A 332 -24.12 34.56 16.51
CA THR A 332 -25.48 35.14 16.50
C THR A 332 -26.05 35.39 17.92
N GLN A 333 -25.30 35.09 18.98
CA GLN A 333 -25.71 35.21 20.36
C GLN A 333 -25.16 36.52 20.99
N PRO A 334 -25.72 36.97 22.15
CA PRO A 334 -25.15 38.07 22.91
C PRO A 334 -23.64 37.86 23.17
N LEU A 335 -22.89 38.95 23.23
CA LEU A 335 -21.40 38.94 23.24
C LEU A 335 -20.82 38.00 24.31
N ALA A 336 -21.41 37.98 25.54
CA ALA A 336 -20.95 37.10 26.61
C ALA A 336 -21.11 35.61 26.28
N VAL A 337 -22.18 35.23 25.57
CA VAL A 337 -22.44 33.86 25.13
C VAL A 337 -21.50 33.52 23.95
N ALA A 338 -21.36 34.42 22.96
CA ALA A 338 -20.46 34.28 21.82
C ALA A 338 -19.01 34.03 22.27
N ALA A 339 -18.51 34.86 23.21
CA ALA A 339 -17.18 34.72 23.79
C ALA A 339 -16.97 33.36 24.47
N LYS A 340 -17.94 32.89 25.24
CA LYS A 340 -17.89 31.58 25.92
C LYS A 340 -17.89 30.43 24.94
N VAL A 341 -18.72 30.46 23.90
CA VAL A 341 -18.76 29.42 22.84
C VAL A 341 -17.44 29.38 22.09
N LEU A 342 -16.93 30.52 21.64
CA LEU A 342 -15.66 30.63 20.95
C LEU A 342 -14.51 30.07 21.81
N SER A 343 -14.40 30.52 23.07
CA SER A 343 -13.36 30.01 24.00
C SER A 343 -13.42 28.50 24.16
N LYS A 344 -14.61 27.92 24.35
CA LYS A 344 -14.79 26.48 24.52
C LYS A 344 -14.50 25.70 23.25
N SER A 345 -14.90 26.19 22.06
CA SER A 345 -14.60 25.56 20.79
C SER A 345 -13.10 25.60 20.46
N VAL A 346 -12.43 26.72 20.69
CA VAL A 346 -10.98 26.85 20.54
C VAL A 346 -10.25 25.92 21.51
N GLN A 347 -10.66 25.89 22.77
CA GLN A 347 -10.09 24.99 23.76
C GLN A 347 -10.21 23.51 23.30
N PHE A 348 -11.38 23.08 22.83
CA PHE A 348 -11.62 21.73 22.33
C PHE A 348 -10.73 21.40 21.12
N LEU A 349 -10.64 22.32 20.13
CA LEU A 349 -9.80 22.12 18.93
C LEU A 349 -8.31 22.04 19.29
N CYS A 350 -7.84 22.92 20.19
CA CYS A 350 -6.45 22.88 20.67
C CYS A 350 -6.15 21.55 21.41
N GLN A 351 -7.01 21.15 22.35
CA GLN A 351 -6.83 19.90 23.09
C GLN A 351 -6.85 18.68 22.16
N SER A 352 -7.80 18.64 21.20
CA SER A 352 -7.89 17.57 20.22
C SER A 352 -6.65 17.54 19.31
N GLY A 353 -6.18 18.71 18.86
CA GLY A 353 -4.97 18.83 18.03
C GLY A 353 -3.73 18.38 18.78
N ILE A 354 -3.53 18.80 20.02
CA ILE A 354 -2.39 18.39 20.87
C ILE A 354 -2.47 16.89 21.15
N GLY A 355 -3.65 16.37 21.54
CA GLY A 355 -3.85 14.95 21.79
C GLY A 355 -3.54 14.09 20.56
N PHE A 356 -3.99 14.51 19.38
CA PHE A 356 -3.70 13.85 18.10
C PHE A 356 -2.20 13.90 17.76
N TYR A 357 -1.55 15.05 17.95
CA TYR A 357 -0.10 15.18 17.76
C TYR A 357 0.68 14.23 18.66
N ILE A 358 0.37 14.23 19.97
CA ILE A 358 1.05 13.36 20.94
C ILE A 358 0.78 11.88 20.61
N GLY A 359 -0.46 11.52 20.30
CA GLY A 359 -0.81 10.16 19.91
C GLY A 359 -0.04 9.67 18.69
N LEU A 360 0.08 10.50 17.66
CA LEU A 360 0.89 10.19 16.46
C LEU A 360 2.40 10.14 16.77
N MET A 361 2.89 11.02 17.64
CA MET A 361 4.30 10.98 18.09
C MET A 361 4.61 9.68 18.83
N LEU A 362 3.75 9.26 19.75
CA LEU A 362 3.93 8.00 20.49
C LEU A 362 3.86 6.80 19.56
N TYR A 363 2.88 6.79 18.63
CA TYR A 363 2.72 5.69 17.68
C TYR A 363 3.83 5.64 16.63
N GLY A 364 4.22 6.80 16.09
CA GLY A 364 5.37 6.92 15.18
C GLY A 364 6.67 6.55 15.89
N GLY A 365 6.87 6.97 17.14
CA GLY A 365 8.01 6.61 17.97
C GLY A 365 8.11 5.10 18.23
N LEU A 366 6.98 4.48 18.56
CA LEU A 366 6.90 3.02 18.73
C LEU A 366 7.25 2.30 17.42
N THR A 367 6.76 2.79 16.28
CA THR A 367 7.09 2.26 14.96
C THR A 367 8.57 2.42 14.67
N LEU A 368 9.12 3.61 14.88
CA LEU A 368 10.52 3.90 14.66
C LEU A 368 11.45 2.98 15.49
N VAL A 369 11.14 2.79 16.76
CA VAL A 369 11.92 1.90 17.65
C VAL A 369 11.80 0.45 17.22
N SER A 370 10.58 -0.01 16.88
CA SER A 370 10.34 -1.39 16.45
C SER A 370 11.04 -1.73 15.13
N GLU A 371 11.07 -0.78 14.20
CA GLU A 371 11.61 -0.96 12.85
C GLU A 371 12.94 -0.22 12.62
N TRP A 372 13.65 0.14 13.71
CA TRP A 372 14.88 0.94 13.68
C TRP A 372 15.92 0.44 12.68
N ARG A 373 16.10 -0.90 12.62
CA ARG A 373 17.10 -1.55 11.74
C ARG A 373 16.67 -1.60 10.27
N GLN A 374 15.38 -1.49 10.01
CA GLN A 374 14.82 -1.54 8.64
C GLN A 374 14.86 -0.17 7.95
N ILE A 375 15.05 0.90 8.70
CA ILE A 375 15.12 2.26 8.18
C ILE A 375 16.56 2.61 7.86
N ALA A 376 16.85 2.83 6.59
CA ALA A 376 18.16 3.23 6.11
C ALA A 376 18.34 4.76 6.22
N ALA A 377 18.66 5.25 7.42
CA ALA A 377 18.95 6.67 7.70
C ALA A 377 19.84 6.83 8.93
N PRO A 378 20.59 7.95 9.07
CA PRO A 378 21.31 8.29 10.30
C PRO A 378 20.36 8.44 11.48
N ALA A 379 20.82 8.07 12.69
CA ALA A 379 20.01 8.12 13.90
C ALA A 379 19.41 9.52 14.18
N ALA A 380 20.21 10.57 13.99
CA ALA A 380 19.74 11.94 14.16
C ALA A 380 18.57 12.29 13.21
N HIS A 381 18.66 11.89 11.94
CA HIS A 381 17.58 12.13 10.95
C HIS A 381 16.33 11.32 11.29
N LYS A 382 16.48 10.06 11.73
CA LYS A 382 15.32 9.25 12.18
C LYS A 382 14.53 9.95 13.28
N LEU A 383 15.23 10.50 14.29
CA LEU A 383 14.62 11.21 15.41
C LEU A 383 14.02 12.55 14.97
N THR A 384 14.76 13.35 14.21
CA THR A 384 14.27 14.67 13.75
C THR A 384 13.03 14.53 12.88
N LEU A 385 13.02 13.59 11.94
CA LEU A 385 11.90 13.38 11.03
C LEU A 385 10.67 12.76 11.73
N LEU A 386 10.87 12.07 12.85
CA LEU A 386 9.75 11.61 13.68
C LEU A 386 8.90 12.78 14.19
N PHE A 387 9.51 13.88 14.64
CA PHE A 387 8.76 15.07 15.11
C PHE A 387 7.89 15.70 14.01
N LEU A 388 8.23 15.48 12.73
CA LEU A 388 7.47 15.98 11.60
C LEU A 388 6.38 14.99 11.11
N PHE A 389 6.39 13.75 11.60
CA PHE A 389 5.39 12.75 11.23
C PHE A 389 3.94 13.17 11.56
N PRO A 390 3.63 13.73 12.75
CA PRO A 390 2.30 14.25 13.00
C PRO A 390 1.88 15.36 12.04
N LEU A 391 2.81 16.26 11.65
CA LEU A 391 2.51 17.31 10.67
C LEU A 391 2.16 16.73 9.30
N PHE A 392 2.88 15.68 8.85
CA PHE A 392 2.53 14.95 7.65
C PHE A 392 1.10 14.39 7.73
N MET A 393 0.73 13.80 8.85
CA MET A 393 -0.62 13.24 9.07
C MET A 393 -1.70 14.33 9.13
N PHE A 394 -1.45 15.48 9.74
CA PHE A 394 -2.38 16.61 9.74
C PHE A 394 -2.77 17.07 8.33
N THR A 395 -1.86 16.96 7.36
CA THR A 395 -2.17 17.33 5.97
C THR A 395 -3.23 16.43 5.33
N TYR A 396 -3.55 15.25 5.91
CA TYR A 396 -4.68 14.42 5.44
C TYR A 396 -6.04 15.07 5.69
N ILE A 397 -6.19 15.94 6.69
CA ILE A 397 -7.45 16.62 6.99
C ILE A 397 -7.95 17.43 5.79
N PRO A 398 -7.21 18.44 5.28
CA PRO A 398 -7.64 19.18 4.10
C PRO A 398 -7.69 18.32 2.83
N ILE A 399 -6.79 17.33 2.68
CA ILE A 399 -6.82 16.41 1.54
C ILE A 399 -8.13 15.62 1.52
N SER A 400 -8.54 15.05 2.66
CA SER A 400 -9.77 14.26 2.78
C SER A 400 -11.01 15.12 2.53
N LEU A 401 -11.01 16.36 3.01
CA LEU A 401 -12.10 17.31 2.74
C LEU A 401 -12.23 17.61 1.24
N VAL A 402 -11.13 17.92 0.57
CA VAL A 402 -11.11 18.17 -0.88
C VAL A 402 -11.53 16.93 -1.67
N ALA A 403 -11.14 15.72 -1.22
CA ALA A 403 -11.48 14.46 -1.87
C ALA A 403 -12.99 14.17 -1.88
N LEU A 404 -13.76 14.68 -0.90
CA LEU A 404 -15.23 14.53 -0.90
C LEU A 404 -15.88 15.17 -2.12
N PHE A 405 -15.44 16.37 -2.48
CA PHE A 405 -16.11 17.21 -3.48
C PHE A 405 -15.46 17.15 -4.85
N ARG A 406 -14.15 16.87 -4.94
CA ARG A 406 -13.41 16.89 -6.20
C ARG A 406 -13.51 15.57 -6.95
N ARG A 407 -13.70 15.63 -8.27
CA ARG A 407 -13.43 14.50 -9.17
C ARG A 407 -11.91 14.34 -9.28
N VAL A 408 -11.45 13.11 -9.12
CA VAL A 408 -10.03 12.78 -9.16
C VAL A 408 -9.81 11.73 -10.24
N GLU A 409 -8.92 12.03 -11.17
CA GLU A 409 -8.48 11.14 -12.22
C GLU A 409 -7.14 10.51 -11.85
N TRP A 410 -6.87 9.32 -12.36
CA TRP A 410 -5.56 8.70 -12.23
C TRP A 410 -4.55 9.43 -13.11
N LYS A 411 -3.41 9.84 -12.53
CA LYS A 411 -2.29 10.45 -13.25
C LYS A 411 -0.99 9.83 -12.77
N PRO A 412 -0.05 9.50 -13.69
CA PRO A 412 1.24 8.92 -13.33
C PRO A 412 2.06 9.88 -12.46
N ILE A 413 2.91 9.31 -11.62
CA ILE A 413 3.89 10.02 -10.79
C ILE A 413 5.25 9.76 -11.40
N ARG A 414 6.15 10.75 -11.46
CA ARG A 414 7.52 10.55 -11.93
C ARG A 414 8.34 9.90 -10.82
N HIS A 415 9.05 8.83 -11.17
CA HIS A 415 9.99 8.11 -10.30
C HIS A 415 11.43 8.30 -10.77
N HIS A 416 12.38 8.05 -9.86
CA HIS A 416 13.81 8.20 -10.10
C HIS A 416 14.51 6.86 -9.89
N SER A 417 15.59 6.62 -10.64
CA SER A 417 16.41 5.41 -10.48
C SER A 417 16.93 5.28 -9.04
N ALA A 418 17.04 4.04 -8.54
CA ALA A 418 17.60 3.74 -7.23
C ALA A 418 19.05 4.25 -7.08
N ALA A 419 19.79 4.43 -8.16
CA ALA A 419 21.11 5.05 -8.15
C ALA A 419 21.10 6.45 -7.52
N ALA A 420 20.00 7.20 -7.64
CA ALA A 420 19.84 8.51 -7.00
C ALA A 420 19.81 8.43 -5.46
N PHE A 421 19.54 7.27 -4.87
CA PHE A 421 19.41 7.05 -3.42
C PHE A 421 20.58 6.29 -2.81
N ARG A 422 21.52 5.74 -3.62
CA ARG A 422 22.62 4.86 -3.18
C ARG A 422 23.70 5.52 -2.32
N GLY A 423 23.82 6.82 -2.33
CA GLY A 423 24.88 7.55 -1.62
C GLY A 423 24.74 7.58 -0.09
N ARG A 424 23.71 6.97 0.52
CA ARG A 424 23.34 7.18 1.93
C ARG A 424 23.38 5.92 2.82
N GLY A 425 24.16 4.89 2.43
CA GLY A 425 24.39 3.72 3.30
C GLY A 425 23.23 2.74 3.41
N ALA A 426 22.30 2.75 2.46
CA ALA A 426 21.20 1.81 2.40
C ALA A 426 21.66 0.44 1.88
N ALA A 427 21.39 -0.62 2.64
CA ALA A 427 21.58 -2.00 2.23
C ALA A 427 20.46 -2.45 1.27
N TYR A 428 20.37 -1.81 0.08
CA TYR A 428 19.49 -2.31 -0.98
C TYR A 428 20.20 -3.36 -1.81
N PRO A 429 19.49 -4.37 -2.33
CA PRO A 429 20.07 -5.26 -3.32
C PRO A 429 20.56 -4.40 -4.51
N SER A 430 21.88 -4.32 -4.70
CA SER A 430 22.46 -3.56 -5.81
C SER A 430 22.18 -4.29 -7.12
N PRO A 431 21.57 -3.65 -8.15
CA PRO A 431 21.66 -4.15 -9.51
C PRO A 431 23.13 -4.14 -9.92
N GLN A 432 23.72 -5.29 -10.14
CA GLN A 432 25.00 -5.34 -10.85
C GLN A 432 24.75 -5.00 -12.32
N PRO A 433 25.67 -4.29 -13.01
CA PRO A 433 25.53 -4.06 -14.43
C PRO A 433 25.44 -5.43 -15.13
N VAL A 434 24.48 -5.54 -16.04
CA VAL A 434 24.43 -6.66 -16.98
C VAL A 434 25.77 -6.64 -17.69
N ALA A 435 26.60 -7.66 -17.47
CA ALA A 435 27.80 -7.82 -18.27
C ALA A 435 27.33 -7.87 -19.73
N GLU A 436 27.82 -6.94 -20.55
CA GLU A 436 27.69 -7.04 -22.01
C GLU A 436 28.16 -8.45 -22.39
N ARG A 437 27.21 -9.30 -22.73
CA ARG A 437 27.57 -10.55 -23.40
C ARG A 437 28.13 -10.12 -24.72
N ALA A 438 29.44 -10.22 -24.79
CA ALA A 438 30.21 -10.03 -26.03
C ALA A 438 29.54 -10.84 -27.14
N GLU A 439 28.95 -10.15 -28.08
CA GLU A 439 28.77 -10.65 -29.43
C GLU A 439 30.19 -10.78 -30.02
N GLY A 440 30.80 -11.91 -29.79
CA GLY A 440 32.14 -12.20 -30.25
C GLY A 440 32.29 -13.67 -30.57
N SER A 441 32.41 -13.92 -31.85
CA SER A 441 32.85 -15.18 -32.46
C SER A 441 31.78 -16.14 -32.99
N LEU A 442 31.17 -15.76 -34.11
CA LEU A 442 30.77 -16.68 -35.14
C LEU A 442 31.17 -16.08 -36.53
N LEU A 443 32.46 -15.93 -36.74
CA LEU A 443 33.05 -15.89 -38.07
C LEU A 443 34.27 -16.79 -38.00
N GLY A 444 34.02 -18.07 -38.27
CA GLY A 444 35.04 -19.06 -38.33
C GLY A 444 35.86 -18.92 -39.59
N GLU A 445 37.11 -19.02 -39.47
CA GLU A 445 38.05 -19.23 -40.54
C GLU A 445 37.95 -20.67 -41.04
N GLY A 446 37.38 -20.84 -42.23
CA GLY A 446 37.63 -21.95 -43.10
C GLY A 446 38.79 -21.57 -44.04
N GLN A 447 40.01 -21.97 -43.72
CA GLN A 447 41.07 -22.09 -44.73
C GLN A 447 41.74 -23.43 -44.57
N GLY A 448 41.65 -24.16 -45.66
CA GLY A 448 42.29 -25.43 -45.83
C GLY A 448 43.80 -25.32 -45.98
N LYS A 449 44.45 -26.47 -45.84
CA LYS A 449 45.69 -26.83 -46.44
C LYS A 449 45.84 -28.35 -46.51
N GLY A 450 46.20 -28.79 -47.66
CA GLY A 450 47.03 -29.93 -47.94
C GLY A 450 46.34 -31.21 -48.32
#